data_a22ee808207f5acbf6229ceb1a1bb06f
#
_entry.id   a22ee808207f5acbf6229ceb1a1bb06f
#
_cell.length_a   1.000
_cell.length_b   1.000
_cell.length_c   1.000
_cell.angle_alpha   90.00
_cell.angle_beta   90.00
_cell.angle_gamma   90.00
#
_symmetry.space_group_name_H-M   'P 1'
#
loop_
_entity.id
_entity.type
_entity.pdbx_description
1 polymer ?
#
loop_
_entity_poly.entity_id
_entity_poly.type
_entity_poly.pdbx_seq_one_letter_code
_entity_poly.pdbx_strand_id
1 'polypeptide(L)'
;MNKYFMYLSYKKMKKKVALFLVDGFEEIEAIAPIDLLRRAGIEVNTISITESTLILSARNIKLFAEKKINDINFDDYDMIVLPGGPGTKNYYNSPKLLEKIKEFGLEKKVGAICAAPTVLAKLELLENKEAVCFPACKNELIEGKAILFDRKVKTTGNITTSKSAGTAIDFALELIKTLLGEEKSKEIKEEIFY
;
A
#
# COMPACT_ATOMS: atom_id res chain seq x y z
N MET A 1 18.76 -33.35 22.99
CA MET A 1 17.73 -32.43 22.41
C MET A 1 18.26 -31.89 21.09
N ASN A 2 17.66 -32.28 19.98
CA ASN A 2 18.27 -32.33 18.64
C ASN A 2 18.36 -30.95 18.00
N LYS A 3 19.59 -30.48 17.68
CA LYS A 3 19.88 -29.19 16.98
C LYS A 3 19.17 -29.07 15.62
N TYR A 4 18.72 -30.16 15.03
CA TYR A 4 17.98 -30.22 13.77
C TYR A 4 16.53 -29.67 13.91
N PHE A 5 15.90 -29.79 15.08
CA PHE A 5 14.56 -29.25 15.33
C PHE A 5 14.55 -27.73 15.49
N MET A 6 15.69 -27.13 15.89
CA MET A 6 15.80 -25.67 16.04
C MET A 6 16.06 -24.95 14.71
N TYR A 7 16.55 -25.67 13.69
CA TYR A 7 16.81 -25.10 12.35
C TYR A 7 15.54 -25.02 11.48
N LEU A 8 14.49 -25.76 11.80
CA LEU A 8 13.21 -25.76 11.06
C LEU A 8 12.18 -24.74 11.58
N SER A 9 12.40 -24.13 12.74
CA SER A 9 11.44 -23.18 13.32
C SER A 9 11.69 -21.71 12.97
N TYR A 10 12.71 -21.37 12.18
CA TYR A 10 13.08 -20.00 11.82
C TYR A 10 13.13 -19.74 10.31
N LYS A 11 12.25 -20.37 9.54
CA LYS A 11 11.90 -19.78 8.25
C LYS A 11 10.91 -18.64 8.56
N LYS A 12 11.46 -17.47 8.92
CA LYS A 12 10.66 -16.25 9.10
C LYS A 12 9.79 -16.12 7.86
N MET A 13 8.49 -16.35 7.99
CA MET A 13 7.60 -16.31 6.84
C MET A 13 7.81 -14.95 6.16
N LYS A 14 8.12 -14.98 4.86
CA LYS A 14 8.41 -13.79 4.07
C LYS A 14 7.16 -12.91 4.09
N LYS A 15 7.31 -11.63 4.46
CA LYS A 15 6.20 -10.68 4.42
C LYS A 15 5.69 -10.52 2.99
N LYS A 16 4.37 -10.41 2.84
CA LYS A 16 3.72 -10.37 1.54
C LYS A 16 2.75 -9.20 1.42
N VAL A 17 2.87 -8.46 0.32
CA VAL A 17 2.09 -7.24 0.05
C VAL A 17 1.28 -7.42 -1.22
N ALA A 18 -0.02 -7.10 -1.15
CA ALA A 18 -0.91 -6.97 -2.28
C ALA A 18 -0.98 -5.48 -2.70
N LEU A 19 -0.36 -5.13 -3.83
CA LEU A 19 -0.44 -3.79 -4.39
C LEU A 19 -1.46 -3.78 -5.52
N PHE A 20 -2.57 -3.07 -5.31
CA PHE A 20 -3.67 -3.03 -6.26
C PHE A 20 -3.48 -1.95 -7.31
N LEU A 21 -3.66 -2.32 -8.56
CA LEU A 21 -3.56 -1.43 -9.71
C LEU A 21 -4.92 -1.29 -10.39
N VAL A 22 -5.24 -0.05 -10.77
CA VAL A 22 -6.44 0.31 -11.52
C VAL A 22 -6.05 1.21 -12.68
N ASP A 23 -6.83 1.23 -13.77
CA ASP A 23 -6.57 2.17 -14.86
C ASP A 23 -6.53 3.61 -14.33
N GLY A 24 -5.52 4.35 -14.76
CA GLY A 24 -5.26 5.72 -14.30
C GLY A 24 -4.50 5.80 -12.98
N PHE A 25 -3.87 4.71 -12.51
CA PHE A 25 -2.94 4.78 -11.36
C PHE A 25 -1.75 5.70 -11.66
N GLU A 26 -1.17 6.31 -10.63
CA GLU A 26 0.04 7.14 -10.78
C GLU A 26 1.29 6.25 -10.71
N GLU A 27 2.17 6.40 -11.70
CA GLU A 27 3.31 5.50 -11.95
C GLU A 27 4.30 5.46 -10.80
N ILE A 28 4.74 6.64 -10.33
CA ILE A 28 5.77 6.74 -9.29
C ILE A 28 5.23 6.17 -7.97
N GLU A 29 3.94 6.38 -7.70
CA GLU A 29 3.26 5.92 -6.49
C GLU A 29 3.08 4.39 -6.45
N ALA A 30 3.09 3.74 -7.62
CA ALA A 30 3.07 2.29 -7.73
C ALA A 30 4.50 1.70 -7.77
N ILE A 31 5.34 2.17 -8.69
CA ILE A 31 6.62 1.54 -9.00
C ILE A 31 7.63 1.72 -7.86
N ALA A 32 7.70 2.90 -7.23
CA ALA A 32 8.63 3.11 -6.12
C ALA A 32 8.35 2.17 -4.93
N PRO A 33 7.10 2.00 -4.43
CA PRO A 33 6.83 0.99 -3.42
C PRO A 33 7.11 -0.45 -3.87
N ILE A 34 6.80 -0.82 -5.13
CA ILE A 34 7.10 -2.17 -5.64
C ILE A 34 8.60 -2.44 -5.57
N ASP A 35 9.43 -1.52 -6.08
CA ASP A 35 10.88 -1.69 -6.10
C ASP A 35 11.45 -1.79 -4.68
N LEU A 36 11.14 -0.81 -3.82
CA LEU A 36 11.76 -0.70 -2.50
C LEU A 36 11.32 -1.83 -1.56
N LEU A 37 10.05 -2.23 -1.59
CA LEU A 37 9.57 -3.37 -0.82
C LEU A 37 10.24 -4.69 -1.28
N ARG A 38 10.43 -4.86 -2.59
CA ARG A 38 11.13 -6.04 -3.14
C ARG A 38 12.61 -6.04 -2.76
N ARG A 39 13.31 -4.90 -2.78
CA ARG A 39 14.69 -4.75 -2.27
C ARG A 39 14.78 -5.15 -0.80
N ALA A 40 13.79 -4.78 0.00
CA ALA A 40 13.72 -5.18 1.42
C ALA A 40 13.46 -6.68 1.64
N GLY A 41 13.27 -7.47 0.57
CA GLY A 41 12.99 -8.90 0.64
C GLY A 41 11.51 -9.22 0.85
N ILE A 42 10.61 -8.25 0.77
CA ILE A 42 9.16 -8.45 0.85
C ILE A 42 8.66 -9.00 -0.50
N GLU A 43 7.77 -9.98 -0.47
CA GLU A 43 7.07 -10.43 -1.67
C GLU A 43 5.95 -9.43 -2.00
N VAL A 44 6.05 -8.78 -3.16
CA VAL A 44 5.01 -7.86 -3.64
C VAL A 44 4.37 -8.45 -4.88
N ASN A 45 3.07 -8.70 -4.82
CA ASN A 45 2.28 -9.02 -5.99
C ASN A 45 1.47 -7.79 -6.43
N THR A 46 1.58 -7.45 -7.70
CA THR A 46 0.72 -6.46 -8.35
C THR A 46 -0.59 -7.12 -8.76
N ILE A 47 -1.73 -6.50 -8.42
CA ILE A 47 -3.03 -7.12 -8.56
C ILE A 47 -3.99 -6.20 -9.32
N SER A 48 -4.58 -6.72 -10.39
CA SER A 48 -5.68 -6.08 -11.10
C SER A 48 -7.01 -6.35 -10.38
N ILE A 49 -7.86 -5.33 -10.32
CA ILE A 49 -9.24 -5.49 -9.80
C ILE A 49 -10.22 -6.02 -10.86
N THR A 50 -9.77 -6.16 -12.10
CA THR A 50 -10.59 -6.61 -13.25
C THR A 50 -10.10 -7.95 -13.78
N GLU A 51 -10.80 -8.50 -14.78
CA GLU A 51 -10.39 -9.72 -15.49
C GLU A 51 -9.20 -9.50 -16.44
N SER A 52 -8.88 -8.24 -16.77
CA SER A 52 -7.66 -7.89 -17.50
C SER A 52 -6.48 -7.70 -16.56
N THR A 53 -5.34 -8.28 -16.88
CA THR A 53 -4.06 -7.96 -16.21
C THR A 53 -3.39 -6.73 -16.81
N LEU A 54 -3.74 -6.33 -18.05
CA LEU A 54 -3.24 -5.12 -18.67
C LEU A 54 -3.93 -3.90 -18.03
N ILE A 55 -3.13 -2.99 -17.49
CA ILE A 55 -3.58 -1.76 -16.83
C ILE A 55 -2.86 -0.58 -17.45
N LEU A 56 -3.60 0.48 -17.72
CA LEU A 56 -3.08 1.71 -18.28
C LEU A 56 -2.90 2.76 -17.17
N SER A 57 -1.68 3.26 -17.00
CA SER A 57 -1.38 4.27 -15.97
C SER A 57 -1.89 5.67 -16.34
N ALA A 58 -1.77 6.63 -15.44
CA ALA A 58 -2.16 8.03 -15.65
C ALA A 58 -1.41 8.73 -16.80
N ARG A 59 -0.23 8.24 -17.17
CA ARG A 59 0.59 8.78 -18.27
C ARG A 59 0.71 7.79 -19.43
N ASN A 60 -0.29 6.91 -19.60
CA ASN A 60 -0.40 5.95 -20.70
C ASN A 60 0.73 4.89 -20.75
N ILE A 61 1.37 4.60 -19.63
CA ILE A 61 2.29 3.48 -19.53
C ILE A 61 1.46 2.20 -19.33
N LYS A 62 1.71 1.20 -20.16
CA LYS A 62 1.08 -0.11 -20.04
C LYS A 62 1.84 -0.96 -19.04
N LEU A 63 1.14 -1.50 -18.06
CA LEU A 63 1.69 -2.40 -17.07
C LEU A 63 0.80 -3.65 -16.96
N PHE A 64 1.44 -4.82 -16.83
CA PHE A 64 0.72 -6.06 -16.57
C PHE A 64 0.78 -6.37 -15.07
N ALA A 65 -0.39 -6.44 -14.42
CA ALA A 65 -0.48 -6.99 -13.09
C ALA A 65 -0.12 -8.48 -13.09
N GLU A 66 0.55 -8.95 -12.04
CA GLU A 66 0.96 -10.36 -11.93
C GLU A 66 -0.23 -11.28 -11.64
N LYS A 67 -1.26 -10.75 -10.99
CA LYS A 67 -2.47 -11.51 -10.59
C LYS A 67 -3.73 -10.68 -10.77
N LYS A 68 -4.88 -11.36 -10.78
CA LYS A 68 -6.19 -10.75 -10.68
C LYS A 68 -6.74 -10.93 -9.27
N ILE A 69 -7.63 -10.04 -8.84
CA ILE A 69 -8.23 -10.09 -7.50
C ILE A 69 -8.98 -11.41 -7.22
N ASN A 70 -9.47 -12.06 -8.28
CA ASN A 70 -10.17 -13.34 -8.13
C ASN A 70 -9.24 -14.54 -7.99
N ASP A 71 -7.96 -14.38 -8.33
CA ASP A 71 -6.96 -15.44 -8.33
C ASP A 71 -6.12 -15.47 -7.03
N ILE A 72 -6.40 -14.58 -6.07
CA ILE A 72 -5.63 -14.48 -4.83
C ILE A 72 -6.43 -14.90 -3.60
N ASN A 73 -5.71 -15.48 -2.62
CA ASN A 73 -6.20 -15.60 -1.26
C ASN A 73 -5.65 -14.43 -0.44
N PHE A 74 -6.54 -13.60 0.11
CA PHE A 74 -6.16 -12.42 0.90
C PHE A 74 -5.47 -12.78 2.22
N ASP A 75 -5.71 -13.98 2.76
CA ASP A 75 -5.08 -14.43 4.01
C ASP A 75 -3.57 -14.57 3.88
N ASP A 76 -3.06 -14.78 2.66
CA ASP A 76 -1.64 -14.88 2.37
C ASP A 76 -0.89 -13.54 2.51
N TYR A 77 -1.59 -12.41 2.62
CA TYR A 77 -0.99 -11.08 2.60
C TYR A 77 -1.02 -10.41 3.98
N ASP A 78 0.07 -9.71 4.29
CA ASP A 78 0.23 -8.91 5.51
C ASP A 78 -0.25 -7.45 5.33
N MET A 79 -0.27 -6.95 4.09
CA MET A 79 -0.60 -5.56 3.78
C MET A 79 -1.25 -5.41 2.41
N ILE A 80 -2.21 -4.49 2.31
CA ILE A 80 -2.74 -3.94 1.06
C ILE A 80 -2.10 -2.58 0.80
N VAL A 81 -1.69 -2.30 -0.44
CA VAL A 81 -1.17 -0.99 -0.87
C VAL A 81 -1.97 -0.45 -2.05
N LEU A 82 -2.36 0.81 -1.95
CA LEU A 82 -3.18 1.52 -2.92
C LEU A 82 -2.42 2.76 -3.44
N PRO A 83 -1.83 2.71 -4.63
CA PRO A 83 -1.41 3.90 -5.36
C PRO A 83 -2.58 4.84 -5.64
N GLY A 84 -2.29 6.13 -5.73
CA GLY A 84 -3.29 7.12 -6.14
C GLY A 84 -3.34 7.36 -7.65
N GLY A 85 -3.52 8.60 -8.03
CA GLY A 85 -3.71 9.02 -9.41
C GLY A 85 -5.18 9.28 -9.75
N PRO A 86 -5.47 9.80 -10.95
CA PRO A 86 -6.84 10.08 -11.40
C PRO A 86 -7.74 8.84 -11.45
N GLY A 87 -7.13 7.64 -11.51
CA GLY A 87 -7.81 6.36 -11.49
C GLY A 87 -8.33 5.90 -10.12
N THR A 88 -8.03 6.62 -9.03
CA THR A 88 -8.43 6.21 -7.66
C THR A 88 -9.92 5.86 -7.53
N LYS A 89 -10.79 6.57 -8.27
CA LYS A 89 -12.23 6.28 -8.30
C LYS A 89 -12.57 4.86 -8.77
N ASN A 90 -11.69 4.23 -9.54
CA ASN A 90 -11.92 2.88 -10.07
C ASN A 90 -11.85 1.80 -9.00
N TYR A 91 -11.23 2.06 -7.83
CA TYR A 91 -11.26 1.12 -6.69
C TYR A 91 -12.70 0.82 -6.23
N TYR A 92 -13.63 1.78 -6.39
CA TYR A 92 -15.04 1.59 -6.02
C TYR A 92 -15.79 0.59 -6.93
N ASN A 93 -15.21 0.21 -8.07
CA ASN A 93 -15.79 -0.81 -8.97
C ASN A 93 -15.58 -2.25 -8.45
N SER A 94 -14.84 -2.43 -7.34
CA SER A 94 -14.58 -3.74 -6.74
C SER A 94 -15.08 -3.79 -5.29
N PRO A 95 -16.34 -4.18 -5.05
CA PRO A 95 -16.87 -4.37 -3.68
C PRO A 95 -16.02 -5.32 -2.85
N LYS A 96 -15.50 -6.40 -3.47
CA LYS A 96 -14.59 -7.36 -2.85
C LYS A 96 -13.34 -6.68 -2.31
N LEU A 97 -12.72 -5.77 -3.09
CA LEU A 97 -11.55 -5.03 -2.62
C LEU A 97 -11.89 -4.10 -1.47
N LEU A 98 -13.01 -3.36 -1.55
CA LEU A 98 -13.43 -2.44 -0.49
C LEU A 98 -13.65 -3.16 0.84
N GLU A 99 -14.29 -4.33 0.82
CA GLU A 99 -14.47 -5.18 2.00
C GLU A 99 -13.11 -5.58 2.59
N LYS A 100 -12.20 -6.05 1.76
CA LYS A 100 -10.85 -6.47 2.20
C LYS A 100 -9.99 -5.30 2.68
N ILE A 101 -10.10 -4.12 2.10
CA ILE A 101 -9.45 -2.92 2.63
C ILE A 101 -9.94 -2.63 4.05
N LYS A 102 -11.25 -2.76 4.31
CA LYS A 102 -11.83 -2.54 5.63
C LYS A 102 -11.30 -3.56 6.66
N GLU A 103 -11.28 -4.85 6.32
CA GLU A 103 -10.71 -5.90 7.16
C GLU A 103 -9.23 -5.63 7.47
N PHE A 104 -8.42 -5.33 6.46
CA PHE A 104 -6.98 -5.07 6.62
C PHE A 104 -6.71 -3.81 7.46
N GLY A 105 -7.51 -2.76 7.30
CA GLY A 105 -7.38 -1.55 8.11
C GLY A 105 -7.66 -1.76 9.60
N LEU A 106 -8.45 -2.78 9.94
CA LEU A 106 -8.76 -3.15 11.31
C LEU A 106 -7.77 -4.17 11.89
N GLU A 107 -7.41 -5.19 11.14
CA GLU A 107 -6.70 -6.38 11.64
C GLU A 107 -5.27 -6.53 11.16
N LYS A 108 -4.97 -6.06 9.94
CA LYS A 108 -3.64 -6.18 9.30
C LYS A 108 -3.07 -4.78 9.03
N LYS A 109 -2.59 -4.52 7.79
CA LYS A 109 -2.01 -3.22 7.43
C LYS A 109 -2.54 -2.73 6.08
N VAL A 110 -2.70 -1.40 5.96
CA VAL A 110 -3.05 -0.73 4.71
C VAL A 110 -2.14 0.47 4.48
N GLY A 111 -1.57 0.57 3.27
CA GLY A 111 -0.88 1.74 2.77
C GLY A 111 -1.68 2.42 1.66
N ALA A 112 -1.84 3.74 1.71
CA ALA A 112 -2.51 4.52 0.67
C ALA A 112 -1.79 5.85 0.44
N ILE A 113 -1.60 6.23 -0.83
CA ILE A 113 -0.86 7.44 -1.18
C ILE A 113 -1.69 8.38 -2.08
N CYS A 114 -1.44 9.68 -1.98
CA CYS A 114 -1.99 10.71 -2.86
C CYS A 114 -3.52 10.83 -2.75
N ALA A 115 -4.26 10.42 -3.77
CA ALA A 115 -5.72 10.40 -3.75
C ALA A 115 -6.30 9.14 -3.05
N ALA A 116 -5.54 8.04 -2.97
CA ALA A 116 -6.05 6.78 -2.42
C ALA A 116 -6.50 6.82 -0.94
N PRO A 117 -5.96 7.69 -0.05
CA PRO A 117 -6.51 7.87 1.29
C PRO A 117 -8.00 8.25 1.33
N THR A 118 -8.57 8.83 0.26
CA THR A 118 -10.01 9.11 0.17
C THR A 118 -10.85 7.82 0.21
N VAL A 119 -10.32 6.72 -0.33
CA VAL A 119 -10.98 5.40 -0.24
C VAL A 119 -11.07 4.96 1.22
N LEU A 120 -9.99 5.15 1.98
CA LEU A 120 -9.95 4.79 3.41
C LEU A 120 -10.89 5.68 4.24
N ALA A 121 -10.95 6.99 3.92
CA ALA A 121 -11.85 7.92 4.56
C ALA A 121 -13.32 7.51 4.35
N LYS A 122 -13.70 7.15 3.11
CA LYS A 122 -15.04 6.71 2.77
C LYS A 122 -15.43 5.37 3.42
N LEU A 123 -14.44 4.52 3.73
CA LEU A 123 -14.64 3.28 4.49
C LEU A 123 -14.61 3.48 6.01
N GLU A 124 -14.58 4.73 6.49
CA GLU A 124 -14.55 5.13 7.91
C GLU A 124 -13.28 4.66 8.66
N LEU A 125 -12.25 4.28 7.93
CA LEU A 125 -11.00 3.77 8.51
C LEU A 125 -10.10 4.88 9.07
N LEU A 126 -10.35 6.15 8.69
CA LEU A 126 -9.57 7.32 9.11
C LEU A 126 -10.26 8.17 10.18
N GLU A 127 -11.45 7.77 10.65
CA GLU A 127 -12.18 8.52 11.69
C GLU A 127 -11.32 8.71 12.94
N ASN A 128 -11.13 9.98 13.35
CA ASN A 128 -10.31 10.41 14.48
C ASN A 128 -8.82 9.99 14.39
N LYS A 129 -8.31 9.69 13.19
CA LYS A 129 -6.91 9.36 12.95
C LYS A 129 -6.20 10.45 12.16
N GLU A 130 -4.94 10.72 12.52
CA GLU A 130 -4.08 11.58 11.72
C GLU A 130 -3.76 10.91 10.37
N ALA A 131 -4.00 11.63 9.27
CA ALA A 131 -3.80 11.15 7.92
C ALA A 131 -3.27 12.24 6.98
N VAL A 132 -2.62 11.79 5.92
CA VAL A 132 -2.05 12.62 4.86
C VAL A 132 -2.69 12.22 3.53
N CYS A 133 -2.94 13.19 2.64
CA CYS A 133 -3.41 12.94 1.29
C CYS A 133 -2.89 13.99 0.32
N PHE A 134 -3.20 13.81 -0.95
CA PHE A 134 -3.01 14.85 -1.96
C PHE A 134 -3.78 16.12 -1.59
N PRO A 135 -3.19 17.32 -1.77
CA PRO A 135 -3.81 18.58 -1.30
C PRO A 135 -5.26 18.81 -1.75
N ALA A 136 -5.59 18.41 -2.98
CA ALA A 136 -6.96 18.56 -3.50
C ALA A 136 -7.97 17.60 -2.85
N CYS A 137 -7.51 16.55 -2.14
CA CYS A 137 -8.36 15.53 -1.51
C CYS A 137 -8.59 15.79 0.00
N LYS A 138 -8.22 16.97 0.51
CA LYS A 138 -8.33 17.28 1.94
C LYS A 138 -9.78 17.28 2.44
N ASN A 139 -10.69 17.77 1.61
CA ASN A 139 -12.10 17.87 1.99
C ASN A 139 -12.72 16.48 2.21
N GLU A 140 -12.40 15.51 1.34
CA GLU A 140 -12.89 14.14 1.46
C GLU A 140 -12.37 13.46 2.73
N LEU A 141 -11.13 13.78 3.15
CA LEU A 141 -10.61 13.27 4.42
C LEU A 141 -11.32 13.90 5.62
N ILE A 142 -11.61 15.22 5.56
CA ILE A 142 -12.36 15.93 6.62
C ILE A 142 -13.78 15.37 6.73
N GLU A 143 -14.46 15.16 5.61
CA GLU A 143 -15.78 14.53 5.56
C GLU A 143 -15.76 13.13 6.18
N GLY A 144 -14.69 12.37 5.97
CA GLY A 144 -14.43 11.08 6.63
C GLY A 144 -13.90 11.21 8.05
N LYS A 145 -13.96 12.41 8.66
CA LYS A 145 -13.57 12.73 10.05
C LYS A 145 -12.09 12.43 10.36
N ALA A 146 -11.22 12.43 9.35
CA ALA A 146 -9.78 12.31 9.56
C ALA A 146 -9.20 13.64 10.10
N ILE A 147 -8.16 13.53 10.90
CA ILE A 147 -7.36 14.67 11.37
C ILE A 147 -6.24 14.88 10.34
N LEU A 148 -6.28 16.01 9.62
CA LEU A 148 -5.27 16.30 8.62
C LEU A 148 -3.89 16.50 9.27
N PHE A 149 -2.89 15.81 8.75
CA PHE A 149 -1.51 15.89 9.22
C PHE A 149 -0.61 16.47 8.11
N ASP A 150 0.13 17.53 8.42
CA ASP A 150 0.98 18.20 7.41
C ASP A 150 2.42 17.67 7.42
N ARG A 151 2.58 16.49 6.89
CA ARG A 151 3.86 15.80 6.68
C ARG A 151 3.85 15.05 5.36
N LYS A 152 4.98 14.46 4.99
CA LYS A 152 5.09 13.61 3.79
C LYS A 152 4.33 12.29 3.95
N VAL A 153 4.46 11.66 5.11
CA VAL A 153 3.90 10.34 5.42
C VAL A 153 3.43 10.33 6.86
N LYS A 154 2.37 9.59 7.15
CA LYS A 154 1.87 9.33 8.50
C LYS A 154 1.39 7.88 8.62
N THR A 155 1.86 7.22 9.66
CA THR A 155 1.31 5.94 10.13
C THR A 155 0.50 6.18 11.39
N THR A 156 -0.75 5.75 11.41
CA THR A 156 -1.62 5.76 12.58
C THR A 156 -2.27 4.38 12.72
N GLY A 157 -1.87 3.65 13.77
CA GLY A 157 -2.26 2.25 13.96
C GLY A 157 -1.81 1.37 12.77
N ASN A 158 -2.76 0.73 12.13
CA ASN A 158 -2.53 -0.17 10.99
C ASN A 158 -2.46 0.54 9.63
N ILE A 159 -2.64 1.85 9.59
CA ILE A 159 -2.81 2.59 8.34
C ILE A 159 -1.65 3.56 8.13
N THR A 160 -1.01 3.46 6.96
CA THR A 160 0.01 4.41 6.49
C THR A 160 -0.53 5.21 5.33
N THR A 161 -0.53 6.54 5.44
CA THR A 161 -0.95 7.45 4.37
C THR A 161 0.18 8.37 3.95
N SER A 162 0.21 8.78 2.67
CA SER A 162 1.25 9.67 2.12
C SER A 162 0.68 10.69 1.14
N LYS A 163 1.44 11.79 0.90
CA LYS A 163 0.93 13.00 0.26
C LYS A 163 0.77 12.89 -1.26
N SER A 164 1.77 12.41 -1.99
CA SER A 164 1.78 12.46 -3.45
C SER A 164 2.98 11.69 -4.05
N ALA A 165 3.07 11.66 -5.38
CA ALA A 165 4.19 11.08 -6.12
C ALA A 165 5.57 11.52 -5.60
N GLY A 166 5.74 12.81 -5.25
CA GLY A 166 6.98 13.32 -4.66
C GLY A 166 7.34 12.78 -3.28
N THR A 167 6.45 11.99 -2.64
CA THR A 167 6.68 11.35 -1.35
C THR A 167 6.63 9.82 -1.43
N ALA A 168 6.67 9.25 -2.65
CA ALA A 168 6.53 7.81 -2.86
C ALA A 168 7.69 6.99 -2.26
N ILE A 169 8.91 7.53 -2.27
CA ILE A 169 10.08 6.89 -1.62
C ILE A 169 9.89 6.92 -0.09
N ASP A 170 9.57 8.08 0.49
CA ASP A 170 9.29 8.19 1.94
C ASP A 170 8.17 7.21 2.35
N PHE A 171 7.11 7.10 1.53
CA PHE A 171 6.02 6.16 1.73
C PHE A 171 6.49 4.71 1.75
N ALA A 172 7.25 4.29 0.73
CA ALA A 172 7.76 2.93 0.64
C ALA A 172 8.68 2.57 1.81
N LEU A 173 9.55 3.50 2.25
CA LEU A 173 10.42 3.32 3.41
C LEU A 173 9.61 3.17 4.71
N GLU A 174 8.52 3.93 4.87
CA GLU A 174 7.64 3.79 6.02
C GLU A 174 6.87 2.45 5.99
N LEU A 175 6.44 1.96 4.81
CA LEU A 175 5.84 0.62 4.67
C LEU A 175 6.84 -0.48 5.07
N ILE A 176 8.11 -0.38 4.65
CA ILE A 176 9.17 -1.31 5.05
C ILE A 176 9.35 -1.28 6.57
N LYS A 177 9.41 -0.09 7.15
CA LYS A 177 9.51 0.10 8.60
C LYS A 177 8.36 -0.59 9.35
N THR A 178 7.14 -0.44 8.89
CA THR A 178 5.96 -1.05 9.54
C THR A 178 5.93 -2.57 9.41
N LEU A 179 6.55 -3.15 8.38
CA LEU A 179 6.57 -4.61 8.12
C LEU A 179 7.80 -5.31 8.69
N LEU A 180 8.98 -4.67 8.64
CA LEU A 180 10.27 -5.28 8.93
C LEU A 180 11.08 -4.54 10.01
N GLY A 181 10.63 -3.36 10.44
CA GLY A 181 11.31 -2.55 11.45
C GLY A 181 12.18 -1.44 10.87
N GLU A 182 12.61 -0.54 11.76
CA GLU A 182 13.37 0.69 11.43
C GLU A 182 14.71 0.39 10.74
N GLU A 183 15.44 -0.62 11.22
CA GLU A 183 16.77 -0.94 10.69
C GLU A 183 16.73 -1.36 9.23
N LYS A 184 15.73 -2.17 8.83
CA LYS A 184 15.58 -2.57 7.42
C LYS A 184 15.21 -1.38 6.53
N SER A 185 14.39 -0.47 7.04
CA SER A 185 14.05 0.76 6.32
C SER A 185 15.29 1.64 6.08
N LYS A 186 16.16 1.78 7.09
CA LYS A 186 17.44 2.51 6.96
C LYS A 186 18.39 1.85 5.96
N GLU A 187 18.54 0.53 6.04
CA GLU A 187 19.36 -0.23 5.10
C GLU A 187 18.95 0.05 3.64
N ILE A 188 17.64 -0.02 3.34
CA ILE A 188 17.14 0.25 1.98
C ILE A 188 17.32 1.72 1.59
N LYS A 189 17.12 2.64 2.53
CA LYS A 189 17.35 4.07 2.31
C LYS A 189 18.80 4.36 1.90
N GLU A 190 19.76 3.76 2.58
CA GLU A 190 21.20 3.87 2.28
C GLU A 190 21.53 3.21 0.93
N GLU A 191 20.97 2.01 0.65
CA GLU A 191 21.17 1.29 -0.61
C GLU A 191 20.79 2.12 -1.84
N ILE A 192 19.73 2.91 -1.75
CA ILE A 192 19.24 3.75 -2.87
C ILE A 192 19.80 5.18 -2.85
N PHE A 193 20.73 5.50 -1.94
CA PHE A 193 21.33 6.84 -1.78
C PHE A 193 20.32 7.97 -1.54
N TYR A 194 19.28 7.73 -0.73
CA TYR A 194 18.19 8.69 -0.43
C TYR A 194 18.35 9.44 0.89
#